data_08331532ea41656af11d57f7871b22ea
#
_entry.id   08331532ea41656af11d57f7871b22ea
#
_cell.length_a   1.000
_cell.length_b   1.000
_cell.length_c   1.000
_cell.angle_alpha   90.00
_cell.angle_beta   90.00
_cell.angle_gamma   90.00
#
_symmetry.space_group_name_H-M   'P 1'
#
loop_
_entity.id
_entity.type
_entity.pdbx_description
1 polymer ?
#
loop_
_entity_poly.entity_id
_entity_poly.type
_entity_poly.pdbx_seq_one_letter_code
_entity_poly.pdbx_strand_id
1 'polypeptide(L)'
;RVWWASTADSTADLALGDMAYSVLASVTAGDVDADGYTDVAFTADLGGQIWRFDFDNSGYDTTITGGVIARLAGDDDGGNRRFFVRPDVSLIRIDGTDHFAVAIGSGSRDHPLSTEAQDRFYMLFLEHVYSPPTEYTVIEEDDLVDVTTNRNPDMASSSGWRLDLLAGETILAKSRTVDGTVMFTTYKPPGGKNKKFHALGQGTENVYALNVYDARPARSPDSVGGLTDLTPNDRFKALEQGGIQPEPQITFTDDDHQVVIVALEKSSDTGLYNP
;
A
#
# COMPACT_ATOMS: atom_id res chain seq x y z
N ARG A 1 -13.32 25.51 2.30
CA ARG A 1 -12.06 25.15 1.67
C ARG A 1 -10.94 25.91 2.36
N VAL A 2 -9.92 25.23 2.79
CA VAL A 2 -8.75 25.83 3.43
C VAL A 2 -7.66 26.02 2.37
N TRP A 3 -7.30 24.97 1.61
CA TRP A 3 -6.37 25.03 0.49
C TRP A 3 -6.71 23.95 -0.56
N TRP A 4 -6.08 24.02 -1.74
CA TRP A 4 -6.19 23.00 -2.77
C TRP A 4 -5.00 23.03 -3.72
N ALA A 5 -4.69 21.86 -4.30
CA ALA A 5 -3.63 21.69 -5.28
C ALA A 5 -4.22 21.26 -6.64
N SER A 6 -3.61 21.67 -7.72
CA SER A 6 -4.01 21.34 -9.09
C SER A 6 -2.87 21.51 -10.07
N THR A 7 -2.99 20.86 -11.25
CA THR A 7 -1.96 20.91 -12.29
C THR A 7 -1.84 22.28 -13.00
N ALA A 8 -2.95 22.95 -13.29
CA ALA A 8 -2.94 24.09 -14.20
C ALA A 8 -3.84 25.26 -13.80
N ASP A 9 -4.45 25.22 -12.61
CA ASP A 9 -5.32 26.31 -12.19
C ASP A 9 -4.51 27.39 -11.48
N SER A 10 -4.48 28.60 -12.06
CA SER A 10 -3.78 29.76 -11.49
C SER A 10 -4.36 30.23 -10.15
N THR A 11 -5.51 29.69 -9.72
CA THR A 11 -6.12 29.96 -8.42
C THR A 11 -5.82 28.89 -7.38
N ALA A 12 -5.08 27.84 -7.74
CA ALA A 12 -4.65 26.82 -6.80
C ALA A 12 -3.66 27.41 -5.80
N ASP A 13 -3.78 27.01 -4.55
CA ASP A 13 -2.85 27.39 -3.49
C ASP A 13 -1.48 26.73 -3.74
N LEU A 14 -1.50 25.55 -4.37
CA LEU A 14 -0.31 24.82 -4.78
C LEU A 14 -0.47 24.32 -6.23
N ALA A 15 0.29 24.88 -7.16
CA ALA A 15 0.30 24.47 -8.55
C ALA A 15 1.36 23.38 -8.79
N LEU A 16 0.92 22.16 -9.11
CA LEU A 16 1.76 21.00 -9.34
C LEU A 16 1.57 20.48 -10.78
N GLY A 17 2.50 20.79 -11.67
CA GLY A 17 2.40 20.47 -13.10
C GLY A 17 2.17 18.98 -13.41
N ASP A 18 2.70 18.10 -12.56
CA ASP A 18 2.58 16.65 -12.72
C ASP A 18 1.23 16.07 -12.25
N MET A 19 0.38 16.87 -11.57
CA MET A 19 -0.94 16.41 -11.08
C MET A 19 -1.97 16.39 -12.22
N ALA A 20 -1.70 15.58 -13.25
CA ALA A 20 -2.49 15.50 -14.48
C ALA A 20 -3.57 14.38 -14.45
N TYR A 21 -3.54 13.51 -13.47
CA TYR A 21 -4.44 12.37 -13.35
C TYR A 21 -5.45 12.56 -12.22
N SER A 22 -6.57 11.86 -12.33
CA SER A 22 -7.63 11.93 -11.31
C SER A 22 -7.18 11.30 -9.99
N VAL A 23 -7.31 12.04 -8.90
CA VAL A 23 -7.12 11.55 -7.53
C VAL A 23 -8.47 11.04 -7.04
N LEU A 24 -8.68 9.73 -7.05
CA LEU A 24 -9.88 9.07 -6.51
C LEU A 24 -9.64 8.48 -5.12
N ALA A 25 -8.37 8.30 -4.75
CA ALA A 25 -7.99 7.82 -3.44
C ALA A 25 -8.31 8.88 -2.36
N SER A 26 -8.71 8.43 -1.19
CA SER A 26 -8.77 9.27 -0.01
C SER A 26 -7.35 9.70 0.40
N VAL A 27 -7.25 10.73 1.22
CA VAL A 27 -5.99 11.21 1.79
C VAL A 27 -5.69 10.47 3.10
N THR A 28 -4.42 10.10 3.30
CA THR A 28 -3.90 9.70 4.61
C THR A 28 -3.17 10.89 5.19
N ALA A 29 -3.61 11.38 6.35
CA ALA A 29 -3.02 12.50 7.05
C ALA A 29 -2.36 12.03 8.36
N GLY A 30 -1.25 12.65 8.73
CA GLY A 30 -0.51 12.36 9.95
C GLY A 30 -0.15 13.64 10.71
N ASP A 31 -0.27 13.56 12.02
CA ASP A 31 0.28 14.48 13.00
C ASP A 31 1.51 13.76 13.59
N VAL A 32 2.69 14.24 13.25
CA VAL A 32 3.94 13.50 13.51
C VAL A 32 4.57 13.90 14.84
N ASP A 33 4.32 15.13 15.28
CA ASP A 33 4.85 15.67 16.54
C ASP A 33 3.81 15.69 17.68
N ALA A 34 2.58 15.23 17.38
CA ALA A 34 1.46 15.12 18.32
C ALA A 34 1.00 16.47 18.91
N ASP A 35 1.09 17.55 18.13
CA ASP A 35 0.64 18.88 18.52
C ASP A 35 -0.87 19.12 18.24
N GLY A 36 -1.53 18.17 17.56
CA GLY A 36 -2.95 18.19 17.20
C GLY A 36 -3.23 18.78 15.81
N TYR A 37 -2.21 19.15 15.06
CA TYR A 37 -2.32 19.59 13.68
C TYR A 37 -1.76 18.54 12.71
N THR A 38 -2.17 18.62 11.46
CA THR A 38 -1.63 17.73 10.42
C THR A 38 -0.31 18.30 9.91
N ASP A 39 0.74 17.48 9.92
CA ASP A 39 2.07 17.84 9.39
C ASP A 39 2.30 17.31 8.00
N VAL A 40 1.71 16.16 7.68
CA VAL A 40 1.92 15.48 6.41
C VAL A 40 0.65 14.81 5.90
N ALA A 41 0.50 14.78 4.58
CA ALA A 41 -0.59 14.06 3.94
C ALA A 41 -0.09 13.32 2.70
N PHE A 42 -0.68 12.16 2.44
CA PHE A 42 -0.37 11.31 1.29
C PHE A 42 -1.64 10.95 0.53
N THR A 43 -1.53 10.92 -0.79
CA THR A 43 -2.58 10.39 -1.67
C THR A 43 -1.95 9.74 -2.91
N ALA A 44 -2.79 9.15 -3.76
CA ALA A 44 -2.35 8.53 -4.99
C ALA A 44 -3.38 8.78 -6.10
N ASP A 45 -2.98 8.62 -7.35
CA ASP A 45 -3.81 8.90 -8.51
C ASP A 45 -3.92 7.73 -9.49
N LEU A 46 -4.73 7.92 -10.53
CA LEU A 46 -4.95 6.92 -11.57
C LEU A 46 -3.83 6.85 -12.62
N GLY A 47 -2.84 7.73 -12.54
CA GLY A 47 -1.62 7.69 -13.35
C GLY A 47 -0.48 6.91 -12.70
N GLY A 48 -0.74 6.24 -11.56
CA GLY A 48 0.28 5.48 -10.84
C GLY A 48 1.26 6.35 -10.06
N GLN A 49 0.86 7.58 -9.73
CA GLN A 49 1.68 8.51 -8.95
C GLN A 49 1.25 8.50 -7.48
N ILE A 50 2.23 8.67 -6.59
CA ILE A 50 2.01 8.90 -5.16
C ILE A 50 2.47 10.30 -4.82
N TRP A 51 1.66 11.00 -4.05
CA TRP A 51 1.81 12.41 -3.69
C TRP A 51 2.02 12.56 -2.20
N ARG A 52 2.93 13.46 -1.82
CA ARG A 52 3.15 13.92 -0.45
C ARG A 52 2.91 15.42 -0.38
N PHE A 53 2.25 15.86 0.69
CA PHE A 53 2.04 17.25 1.06
C PHE A 53 2.51 17.44 2.49
N ASP A 54 3.27 18.49 2.72
CA ASP A 54 3.80 18.84 4.03
C ASP A 54 3.22 20.18 4.48
N PHE A 55 2.83 20.25 5.74
CA PHE A 55 2.20 21.40 6.37
C PHE A 55 3.12 21.91 7.47
N ASP A 56 3.81 23.01 7.23
CA ASP A 56 4.64 23.67 8.23
C ASP A 56 3.77 24.58 9.08
N ASN A 57 3.43 24.14 10.28
CA ASN A 57 2.61 24.85 11.27
C ASN A 57 3.45 25.64 12.29
N SER A 58 4.77 25.72 12.12
CA SER A 58 5.68 26.37 13.06
C SER A 58 5.53 27.91 13.12
N GLY A 59 4.88 28.50 12.11
CA GLY A 59 4.65 29.93 11.99
C GLY A 59 3.23 30.39 12.32
N TYR A 60 2.96 31.69 12.12
CA TYR A 60 1.61 32.25 12.27
C TYR A 60 0.67 31.78 11.15
N ASP A 61 1.21 31.60 9.94
CA ASP A 61 0.50 31.07 8.79
C ASP A 61 1.12 29.70 8.41
N THR A 62 0.27 28.70 8.14
CA THR A 62 0.72 27.39 7.67
C THR A 62 1.29 27.51 6.26
N THR A 63 2.54 27.10 6.08
CA THR A 63 3.13 26.93 4.75
C THR A 63 2.91 25.52 4.26
N ILE A 64 2.43 25.39 3.02
CA ILE A 64 2.14 24.08 2.42
C ILE A 64 3.05 23.88 1.21
N THR A 65 3.79 22.77 1.23
CA THR A 65 4.56 22.29 0.11
C THR A 65 4.07 20.91 -0.32
N GLY A 66 4.45 20.46 -1.48
CA GLY A 66 4.05 19.12 -1.93
C GLY A 66 4.62 18.78 -3.30
N GLY A 67 4.65 17.48 -3.57
CA GLY A 67 5.15 16.96 -4.83
C GLY A 67 4.83 15.50 -5.02
N VAL A 68 5.11 15.03 -6.24
CA VAL A 68 5.12 13.61 -6.54
C VAL A 68 6.34 12.98 -5.89
N ILE A 69 6.13 11.87 -5.20
CA ILE A 69 7.20 11.12 -4.51
C ILE A 69 7.46 9.75 -5.13
N ALA A 70 6.55 9.27 -5.98
CA ALA A 70 6.77 8.04 -6.75
C ALA A 70 5.98 8.05 -8.05
N ARG A 71 6.53 7.39 -9.10
CA ARG A 71 5.88 7.04 -10.36
C ARG A 71 6.06 5.56 -10.60
N LEU A 72 4.96 4.81 -10.49
CA LEU A 72 4.99 3.34 -10.43
C LEU A 72 4.17 2.67 -11.55
N ALA A 73 3.58 3.45 -12.45
CA ALA A 73 2.95 2.93 -13.66
C ALA A 73 3.95 2.93 -14.83
N GLY A 74 3.86 1.88 -15.65
CA GLY A 74 4.56 1.83 -16.93
C GLY A 74 3.68 2.36 -18.07
N ASP A 75 4.30 2.59 -19.22
CA ASP A 75 3.66 3.19 -20.41
C ASP A 75 2.88 2.18 -21.26
N ASP A 76 3.02 0.87 -21.00
CA ASP A 76 2.32 -0.20 -21.72
C ASP A 76 1.08 -0.69 -20.96
N ASP A 77 0.23 -1.48 -21.62
CA ASP A 77 -0.99 -2.03 -21.03
C ASP A 77 -0.71 -2.88 -19.80
N GLY A 78 0.40 -3.63 -19.76
CA GLY A 78 0.82 -4.44 -18.63
C GLY A 78 1.35 -3.62 -17.46
N GLY A 79 1.91 -2.46 -17.75
CA GLY A 79 2.44 -1.50 -16.79
C GLY A 79 1.45 -0.43 -16.34
N ASN A 80 0.28 -0.31 -16.96
CA ASN A 80 -0.72 0.73 -16.66
C ASN A 80 -1.40 0.48 -15.28
N ARG A 81 -0.63 0.66 -14.23
CA ARG A 81 -1.08 0.48 -12.85
C ARG A 81 -1.75 1.73 -12.34
N ARG A 82 -2.85 1.53 -11.61
CA ARG A 82 -3.69 2.60 -11.10
C ARG A 82 -3.87 2.45 -9.60
N PHE A 83 -3.97 3.57 -8.90
CA PHE A 83 -4.21 3.57 -7.46
C PHE A 83 -5.61 4.14 -7.16
N PHE A 84 -6.50 3.25 -6.73
CA PHE A 84 -7.87 3.61 -6.33
C PHE A 84 -8.02 3.72 -4.81
N VAL A 85 -7.01 3.28 -4.07
CA VAL A 85 -7.01 3.27 -2.61
C VAL A 85 -5.94 4.21 -2.07
N ARG A 86 -6.18 4.75 -0.90
CA ARG A 86 -5.19 5.61 -0.25
C ARG A 86 -3.99 4.80 0.21
N PRO A 87 -2.80 5.39 0.23
CA PRO A 87 -1.65 4.79 0.87
C PRO A 87 -1.91 4.53 2.36
N ASP A 88 -1.41 3.41 2.87
CA ASP A 88 -1.28 3.14 4.30
C ASP A 88 0.11 3.60 4.74
N VAL A 89 0.18 4.44 5.75
CA VAL A 89 1.44 5.08 6.16
C VAL A 89 1.71 4.77 7.61
N SER A 90 2.90 4.28 7.88
CA SER A 90 3.39 4.00 9.23
C SER A 90 4.80 4.57 9.44
N LEU A 91 5.21 4.74 10.68
CA LEU A 91 6.57 5.11 11.04
C LEU A 91 7.38 3.84 11.30
N ILE A 92 8.55 3.78 10.70
CA ILE A 92 9.54 2.71 10.91
C ILE A 92 10.91 3.31 11.18
N ARG A 93 11.81 2.49 11.70
CA ARG A 93 13.20 2.91 11.94
C ARG A 93 14.16 2.02 11.16
N ILE A 94 14.95 2.62 10.25
CA ILE A 94 15.98 1.95 9.47
C ILE A 94 17.32 2.55 9.87
N ASP A 95 18.25 1.72 10.32
CA ASP A 95 19.61 2.13 10.72
C ASP A 95 19.64 3.33 11.69
N GLY A 96 18.65 3.40 12.59
CA GLY A 96 18.54 4.46 13.59
C GLY A 96 17.84 5.73 13.12
N THR A 97 17.46 5.81 11.85
CA THR A 97 16.72 6.95 11.26
C THR A 97 15.25 6.61 11.09
N ASP A 98 14.36 7.55 11.42
CA ASP A 98 12.93 7.38 11.24
C ASP A 98 12.53 7.62 9.79
N HIS A 99 11.66 6.75 9.25
CA HIS A 99 11.14 6.80 7.90
C HIS A 99 9.63 6.66 7.90
N PHE A 100 8.95 7.25 6.93
CA PHE A 100 7.63 6.82 6.56
C PHE A 100 7.72 5.54 5.72
N ALA A 101 7.04 4.49 6.15
CA ALA A 101 6.74 3.33 5.32
C ALA A 101 5.39 3.57 4.65
N VAL A 102 5.39 3.75 3.34
CA VAL A 102 4.20 4.04 2.54
C VAL A 102 3.83 2.79 1.75
N ALA A 103 2.75 2.14 2.14
CA ALA A 103 2.27 0.89 1.58
C ALA A 103 1.08 1.13 0.65
N ILE A 104 1.11 0.61 -0.57
CA ILE A 104 0.02 0.74 -1.52
C ILE A 104 0.01 -0.40 -2.53
N GLY A 105 -1.19 -0.84 -2.93
CA GLY A 105 -1.37 -1.80 -4.01
C GLY A 105 -2.06 -1.20 -5.21
N SER A 106 -1.65 -1.61 -6.41
CA SER A 106 -2.33 -1.25 -7.64
C SER A 106 -3.54 -2.15 -7.91
N GLY A 107 -4.52 -1.59 -8.63
CA GLY A 107 -5.71 -2.30 -9.06
C GLY A 107 -6.74 -1.38 -9.68
N SER A 108 -7.65 -1.94 -10.47
CA SER A 108 -8.68 -1.20 -11.21
C SER A 108 -10.07 -1.49 -10.63
N ARG A 109 -10.53 -0.62 -9.70
CA ARG A 109 -11.87 -0.79 -9.10
C ARG A 109 -13.02 -0.53 -10.07
N ASP A 110 -12.79 0.24 -11.11
CA ASP A 110 -13.75 0.50 -12.18
C ASP A 110 -13.87 -0.69 -13.14
N HIS A 111 -12.81 -1.51 -13.24
CA HIS A 111 -12.77 -2.71 -14.08
C HIS A 111 -12.21 -3.92 -13.33
N PRO A 112 -12.84 -4.39 -12.25
CA PRO A 112 -12.28 -5.42 -11.36
C PRO A 112 -12.15 -6.81 -12.03
N LEU A 113 -12.69 -6.97 -13.24
CA LEU A 113 -12.56 -8.18 -14.05
C LEU A 113 -11.44 -8.07 -15.09
N SER A 114 -10.79 -6.92 -15.25
CA SER A 114 -9.62 -6.78 -16.12
C SER A 114 -8.43 -7.53 -15.53
N THR A 115 -7.66 -8.15 -16.41
CA THR A 115 -6.40 -8.82 -16.08
C THR A 115 -5.30 -8.38 -17.05
N GLU A 116 -5.43 -7.17 -17.61
CA GLU A 116 -4.49 -6.61 -18.57
C GLU A 116 -3.22 -6.12 -17.90
N ALA A 117 -3.37 -5.38 -16.79
CA ALA A 117 -2.23 -4.92 -16.01
C ALA A 117 -1.68 -6.05 -15.13
N GLN A 118 -0.36 -6.10 -15.00
CA GLN A 118 0.31 -6.84 -13.95
C GLN A 118 0.34 -5.98 -12.69
N ASP A 119 -0.64 -6.18 -11.83
CA ASP A 119 -0.73 -5.43 -10.59
C ASP A 119 0.35 -5.81 -9.59
N ARG A 120 0.70 -4.87 -8.73
CA ARG A 120 1.79 -4.95 -7.77
C ARG A 120 1.40 -4.36 -6.42
N PHE A 121 2.11 -4.81 -5.40
CA PHE A 121 2.14 -4.16 -4.11
C PHE A 121 3.50 -3.47 -3.90
N TYR A 122 3.47 -2.26 -3.34
CA TYR A 122 4.63 -1.41 -3.13
C TYR A 122 4.75 -1.01 -1.66
N MET A 123 5.99 -0.95 -1.21
CA MET A 123 6.38 -0.37 0.07
C MET A 123 7.52 0.62 -0.20
N LEU A 124 7.30 1.89 0.09
CA LEU A 124 8.30 2.94 -0.07
C LEU A 124 8.84 3.37 1.29
N PHE A 125 10.12 3.66 1.36
CA PHE A 125 10.78 4.20 2.55
C PHE A 125 11.17 5.64 2.28
N LEU A 126 10.54 6.57 3.00
CA LEU A 126 10.74 8.00 2.81
C LEU A 126 11.37 8.60 4.05
N GLU A 127 12.46 9.32 3.84
CA GLU A 127 13.08 10.15 4.85
C GLU A 127 12.26 11.43 5.14
N HIS A 128 12.83 12.33 5.94
CA HIS A 128 12.20 13.62 6.27
C HIS A 128 10.85 13.49 6.98
N VAL A 129 10.83 12.72 8.08
CA VAL A 129 9.62 12.49 8.89
C VAL A 129 9.20 13.77 9.61
N TYR A 130 10.14 14.46 10.24
CA TYR A 130 9.88 15.59 11.15
C TYR A 130 10.10 16.97 10.50
N SER A 131 10.41 17.02 9.22
CA SER A 131 10.57 18.27 8.48
C SER A 131 10.29 18.03 7.00
N PRO A 132 9.67 19.01 6.31
CA PRO A 132 9.49 18.94 4.87
C PRO A 132 10.83 18.75 4.15
N PRO A 133 10.89 17.93 3.09
CA PRO A 133 12.08 17.87 2.24
C PRO A 133 12.25 19.20 1.47
N THR A 134 13.48 19.58 1.16
CA THR A 134 13.76 20.76 0.32
C THR A 134 13.35 20.49 -1.13
N GLU A 135 13.44 19.25 -1.57
CA GLU A 135 13.01 18.78 -2.90
C GLU A 135 12.34 17.41 -2.74
N TYR A 136 11.26 17.18 -3.49
CA TYR A 136 10.58 15.90 -3.52
C TYR A 136 11.27 14.99 -4.54
N THR A 137 12.09 14.07 -4.05
CA THR A 137 12.74 13.05 -4.89
C THR A 137 11.70 12.03 -5.34
N VAL A 138 11.62 11.80 -6.64
CA VAL A 138 10.69 10.82 -7.22
C VAL A 138 11.35 9.44 -7.21
N ILE A 139 10.67 8.47 -6.63
CA ILE A 139 11.03 7.04 -6.66
C ILE A 139 10.38 6.45 -7.91
N GLU A 140 11.20 5.94 -8.80
CA GLU A 140 10.75 5.16 -9.96
C GLU A 140 10.72 3.66 -9.60
N GLU A 141 10.02 2.87 -10.39
CA GLU A 141 9.87 1.44 -10.10
C GLU A 141 11.20 0.68 -10.04
N ASP A 142 12.19 1.12 -10.82
CA ASP A 142 13.53 0.52 -10.87
C ASP A 142 14.39 0.85 -9.63
N ASP A 143 13.99 1.83 -8.82
CA ASP A 143 14.63 2.15 -7.53
C ASP A 143 14.20 1.19 -6.40
N LEU A 144 13.22 0.33 -6.68
CA LEU A 144 12.64 -0.59 -5.71
C LEU A 144 13.20 -2.01 -5.89
N VAL A 145 13.49 -2.66 -4.78
CA VAL A 145 13.92 -4.06 -4.79
C VAL A 145 12.76 -4.97 -5.16
N ASP A 146 12.94 -5.78 -6.21
CA ASP A 146 11.98 -6.83 -6.55
C ASP A 146 12.10 -8.00 -5.58
N VAL A 147 11.08 -8.16 -4.74
CA VAL A 147 11.02 -9.23 -3.74
C VAL A 147 10.17 -10.42 -4.18
N THR A 148 9.63 -10.43 -5.40
CA THR A 148 8.65 -11.41 -5.87
C THR A 148 9.09 -12.85 -5.66
N THR A 149 10.29 -13.18 -6.08
CA THR A 149 10.86 -14.53 -5.94
C THR A 149 12.04 -14.60 -4.97
N ASN A 150 12.50 -13.47 -4.46
CA ASN A 150 13.66 -13.39 -3.60
C ASN A 150 13.28 -13.67 -2.13
N ARG A 151 13.95 -14.64 -1.51
CA ARG A 151 13.74 -15.02 -0.10
C ARG A 151 14.50 -14.14 0.88
N ASN A 152 15.62 -13.57 0.45
CA ASN A 152 16.49 -12.74 1.26
C ASN A 152 16.94 -11.53 0.44
N PRO A 153 16.04 -10.56 0.20
CA PRO A 153 16.39 -9.37 -0.56
C PRO A 153 17.44 -8.54 0.18
N ASP A 154 18.39 -8.02 -0.58
CA ASP A 154 19.29 -6.99 -0.08
C ASP A 154 18.56 -5.65 -0.11
N MET A 155 18.26 -5.12 1.07
CA MET A 155 17.54 -3.87 1.25
C MET A 155 18.46 -2.68 1.54
N ALA A 156 19.79 -2.89 1.52
CA ALA A 156 20.75 -1.83 1.79
C ALA A 156 20.62 -0.69 0.77
N SER A 157 20.43 0.53 1.27
CA SER A 157 20.26 1.74 0.45
C SER A 157 19.08 1.71 -0.53
N SER A 158 18.08 0.89 -0.29
CA SER A 158 16.89 0.76 -1.11
C SER A 158 15.82 1.81 -0.73
N SER A 159 15.16 2.40 -1.72
CA SER A 159 13.99 3.27 -1.51
C SER A 159 12.72 2.51 -1.12
N GLY A 160 12.81 1.17 -1.00
CA GLY A 160 11.70 0.29 -0.67
C GLY A 160 11.71 -0.99 -1.50
N TRP A 161 10.55 -1.64 -1.58
CA TRP A 161 10.39 -2.88 -2.34
C TRP A 161 9.07 -2.94 -3.12
N ARG A 162 9.04 -3.78 -4.13
CA ARG A 162 7.85 -4.13 -4.89
C ARG A 162 7.65 -5.65 -4.96
N LEU A 163 6.39 -6.05 -4.96
CA LEU A 163 5.95 -7.44 -5.08
C LEU A 163 5.00 -7.56 -6.28
N ASP A 164 5.34 -8.34 -7.27
CA ASP A 164 4.41 -8.70 -8.34
C ASP A 164 3.35 -9.64 -7.78
N LEU A 165 2.09 -9.32 -7.98
CA LEU A 165 0.98 -10.19 -7.60
C LEU A 165 0.92 -11.42 -8.52
N LEU A 166 0.22 -12.47 -8.11
CA LEU A 166 -0.01 -13.61 -8.99
C LEU A 166 -0.80 -13.16 -10.24
N ALA A 167 -0.55 -13.82 -11.36
CA ALA A 167 -1.15 -13.42 -12.63
C ALA A 167 -2.67 -13.25 -12.55
N GLY A 168 -3.14 -12.06 -12.88
CA GLY A 168 -4.55 -11.65 -12.84
C GLY A 168 -5.09 -11.31 -11.45
N GLU A 169 -4.26 -11.26 -10.41
CA GLU A 169 -4.64 -10.66 -9.12
C GLU A 169 -4.59 -9.13 -9.20
N THR A 170 -5.47 -8.49 -8.43
CA THR A 170 -5.57 -7.03 -8.30
C THR A 170 -5.88 -6.66 -6.85
N ILE A 171 -5.49 -5.46 -6.42
CA ILE A 171 -5.78 -4.94 -5.08
C ILE A 171 -6.90 -3.92 -5.17
N LEU A 172 -8.00 -4.19 -4.46
CA LEU A 172 -9.22 -3.38 -4.51
C LEU A 172 -9.57 -2.75 -3.16
N ALA A 173 -8.79 -3.05 -2.12
CA ALA A 173 -8.93 -2.50 -0.79
C ALA A 173 -7.58 -1.99 -0.27
N LYS A 174 -7.60 -1.04 0.67
CA LYS A 174 -6.37 -0.52 1.26
C LYS A 174 -5.70 -1.57 2.14
N SER A 175 -4.38 -1.47 2.26
CA SER A 175 -3.56 -2.22 3.20
C SER A 175 -3.71 -1.71 4.64
N ARG A 176 -3.21 -2.49 5.57
CA ARG A 176 -3.06 -2.13 6.99
C ARG A 176 -1.70 -2.57 7.48
N THR A 177 -1.01 -1.64 8.11
CA THR A 177 0.28 -1.91 8.74
C THR A 177 0.15 -1.82 10.25
N VAL A 178 0.63 -2.85 10.94
CA VAL A 178 0.70 -2.90 12.40
C VAL A 178 1.88 -3.75 12.83
N ASP A 179 2.58 -3.32 13.84
CA ASP A 179 3.69 -4.04 14.48
C ASP A 179 4.68 -4.65 13.47
N GLY A 180 5.13 -3.82 12.53
CA GLY A 180 6.10 -4.23 11.49
C GLY A 180 5.56 -5.20 10.44
N THR A 181 4.25 -5.46 10.43
CA THR A 181 3.58 -6.31 9.44
C THR A 181 2.60 -5.51 8.60
N VAL A 182 2.73 -5.57 7.29
CA VAL A 182 1.76 -5.04 6.35
C VAL A 182 0.85 -6.16 5.85
N MET A 183 -0.45 -5.88 5.85
CA MET A 183 -1.49 -6.82 5.43
C MET A 183 -2.38 -6.20 4.36
N PHE A 184 -2.72 -6.99 3.35
CA PHE A 184 -3.63 -6.60 2.29
C PHE A 184 -4.35 -7.80 1.70
N THR A 185 -5.44 -7.55 1.00
CA THR A 185 -6.22 -8.57 0.30
C THR A 185 -6.11 -8.35 -1.20
N THR A 186 -6.11 -9.46 -1.95
CA THR A 186 -6.16 -9.44 -3.41
C THR A 186 -7.43 -10.10 -3.90
N TYR A 187 -7.82 -9.78 -5.11
CA TYR A 187 -8.90 -10.42 -5.83
C TYR A 187 -8.41 -10.86 -7.20
N LYS A 188 -8.73 -12.09 -7.58
CA LYS A 188 -8.50 -12.61 -8.92
C LYS A 188 -9.82 -13.01 -9.54
N PRO A 189 -10.24 -12.38 -10.64
CA PRO A 189 -11.50 -12.73 -11.30
C PRO A 189 -11.47 -14.15 -11.85
N PRO A 190 -12.64 -14.82 -11.94
CA PRO A 190 -12.72 -16.17 -12.48
C PRO A 190 -12.25 -16.19 -13.93
N GLY A 191 -11.40 -17.14 -14.29
CA GLY A 191 -10.95 -17.36 -15.66
C GLY A 191 -12.06 -17.89 -16.55
N GLY A 192 -12.02 -17.56 -17.85
CA GLY A 192 -12.89 -18.15 -18.88
C GLY A 192 -13.58 -17.13 -19.80
N LYS A 193 -13.90 -17.58 -21.03
CA LYS A 193 -14.53 -16.76 -22.08
C LYS A 193 -16.00 -16.38 -21.81
N ASN A 194 -16.63 -17.01 -20.81
CA ASN A 194 -18.02 -16.76 -20.41
C ASN A 194 -18.09 -15.91 -19.14
N LYS A 195 -17.45 -14.74 -19.16
CA LYS A 195 -17.56 -13.74 -18.07
C LYS A 195 -19.01 -13.20 -18.04
N LYS A 196 -19.94 -13.93 -17.43
CA LYS A 196 -21.24 -13.35 -17.08
C LYS A 196 -21.02 -12.34 -15.95
N PHE A 197 -21.57 -11.16 -16.09
CA PHE A 197 -21.51 -10.05 -15.11
C PHE A 197 -21.90 -10.43 -13.67
N HIS A 198 -22.46 -11.63 -13.49
CA HIS A 198 -22.90 -12.15 -12.19
C HIS A 198 -21.82 -12.93 -11.42
N ALA A 199 -20.60 -13.01 -11.94
CA ALA A 199 -19.55 -13.87 -11.39
C ALA A 199 -18.55 -13.13 -10.48
N LEU A 200 -18.80 -11.89 -10.09
CA LEU A 200 -17.94 -11.15 -9.14
C LEU A 200 -17.77 -11.88 -7.78
N GLY A 201 -18.72 -12.72 -7.42
CA GLY A 201 -18.66 -13.56 -6.22
C GLY A 201 -17.98 -14.92 -6.38
N GLN A 202 -17.35 -15.20 -7.55
CA GLN A 202 -16.73 -16.51 -7.85
C GLN A 202 -15.22 -16.37 -8.17
N GLY A 203 -14.59 -15.25 -7.82
CA GLY A 203 -13.15 -15.09 -7.91
C GLY A 203 -12.42 -15.85 -6.80
N THR A 204 -11.12 -15.83 -6.85
CA THR A 204 -10.26 -16.28 -5.75
C THR A 204 -9.63 -15.08 -5.07
N GLU A 205 -9.46 -15.18 -3.77
CA GLU A 205 -8.87 -14.12 -2.96
C GLU A 205 -7.76 -14.66 -2.11
N ASN A 206 -6.77 -13.79 -1.88
CA ASN A 206 -5.68 -14.07 -0.96
C ASN A 206 -5.57 -12.95 0.07
N VAL A 207 -5.19 -13.32 1.28
CA VAL A 207 -4.72 -12.39 2.31
C VAL A 207 -3.21 -12.53 2.39
N TYR A 208 -2.53 -11.41 2.23
CA TYR A 208 -1.08 -11.30 2.38
C TYR A 208 -0.74 -10.73 3.75
N ALA A 209 0.35 -11.24 4.36
CA ALA A 209 0.92 -10.71 5.59
C ALA A 209 2.46 -10.74 5.48
N LEU A 210 3.06 -9.56 5.36
CA LEU A 210 4.46 -9.38 5.02
C LEU A 210 5.16 -8.49 6.04
N ASN A 211 6.43 -8.79 6.30
CA ASN A 211 7.30 -7.90 7.03
C ASN A 211 7.49 -6.59 6.23
N VAL A 212 7.36 -5.44 6.90
CA VAL A 212 7.46 -4.11 6.28
C VAL A 212 8.83 -3.89 5.64
N TYR A 213 9.91 -4.37 6.28
CA TYR A 213 11.28 -4.04 5.87
C TYR A 213 11.74 -4.80 4.62
N ASP A 214 11.31 -6.06 4.45
CA ASP A 214 11.90 -6.95 3.44
C ASP A 214 10.90 -7.90 2.76
N ALA A 215 9.62 -7.71 3.00
CA ALA A 215 8.52 -8.53 2.46
C ALA A 215 8.66 -10.05 2.75
N ARG A 216 9.43 -10.44 3.76
CA ARG A 216 9.37 -11.83 4.22
C ARG A 216 7.98 -12.14 4.76
N PRO A 217 7.55 -13.41 4.67
CA PRO A 217 6.31 -13.79 5.34
C PRO A 217 6.33 -13.39 6.81
N ALA A 218 5.28 -12.75 7.28
CA ALA A 218 5.19 -12.39 8.70
C ALA A 218 5.04 -13.64 9.57
N ARG A 219 4.52 -14.74 8.99
CA ARG A 219 4.34 -16.06 9.64
C ARG A 219 4.23 -17.20 8.66
N SER A 220 4.44 -18.44 9.18
CA SER A 220 4.02 -19.66 8.49
C SER A 220 2.51 -19.84 8.62
N PRO A 221 1.76 -19.97 7.50
CA PRO A 221 0.33 -20.26 7.55
C PRO A 221 0.00 -21.60 8.23
N ASP A 222 0.96 -22.52 8.26
CA ASP A 222 0.75 -23.89 8.71
C ASP A 222 1.16 -24.16 10.16
N SER A 223 1.64 -23.15 10.90
CA SER A 223 2.05 -23.23 12.32
C SER A 223 3.10 -24.33 12.65
N VAL A 224 3.63 -25.02 11.65
CA VAL A 224 4.51 -26.19 11.77
C VAL A 224 5.83 -25.90 11.09
N GLY A 225 6.70 -25.19 11.77
CA GLY A 225 8.06 -24.90 11.28
C GLY A 225 8.56 -23.57 11.82
N GLY A 226 9.85 -23.49 12.06
CA GLY A 226 10.49 -22.24 12.46
C GLY A 226 10.48 -21.23 11.30
N LEU A 227 10.70 -19.97 11.60
CA LEU A 227 10.81 -18.86 10.61
C LEU A 227 11.87 -19.13 9.52
N THR A 228 12.75 -20.09 9.73
CA THR A 228 13.83 -20.47 8.79
C THR A 228 13.34 -21.22 7.56
N ASP A 229 12.15 -21.82 7.62
CA ASP A 229 11.63 -22.67 6.53
C ASP A 229 10.64 -21.96 5.63
N LEU A 230 10.33 -20.67 5.92
CA LEU A 230 9.39 -19.89 5.13
C LEU A 230 9.86 -19.67 3.69
N THR A 231 8.92 -19.77 2.77
CA THR A 231 9.10 -19.55 1.33
C THR A 231 8.30 -18.35 0.87
N PRO A 232 8.52 -17.79 -0.32
CA PRO A 232 7.65 -16.74 -0.87
C PRO A 232 6.17 -17.12 -0.95
N ASN A 233 5.85 -18.42 -1.02
CA ASN A 233 4.47 -18.90 -1.02
C ASN A 233 3.78 -18.76 0.35
N ASP A 234 4.54 -18.61 1.43
CA ASP A 234 4.01 -18.40 2.78
C ASP A 234 3.59 -16.94 3.04
N ARG A 235 3.75 -16.08 2.05
CA ARG A 235 3.35 -14.66 2.09
C ARG A 235 1.85 -14.45 2.11
N PHE A 236 1.08 -15.44 1.64
CA PHE A 236 -0.38 -15.32 1.54
C PHE A 236 -1.10 -16.61 1.91
N LYS A 237 -2.37 -16.45 2.25
CA LYS A 237 -3.32 -17.53 2.45
C LYS A 237 -4.53 -17.31 1.56
N ALA A 238 -4.94 -18.36 0.82
CA ALA A 238 -6.18 -18.32 0.04
C ALA A 238 -7.39 -18.31 0.98
N LEU A 239 -8.37 -17.47 0.66
CA LEU A 239 -9.64 -17.41 1.36
C LEU A 239 -10.65 -18.37 0.71
N GLU A 240 -11.51 -18.99 1.53
CA GLU A 240 -12.50 -19.96 1.04
C GLU A 240 -13.75 -19.31 0.44
N GLN A 241 -14.00 -18.05 0.74
CA GLN A 241 -15.17 -17.31 0.26
C GLN A 241 -14.81 -16.45 -0.94
N GLY A 242 -15.60 -16.53 -2.01
CA GLY A 242 -15.45 -15.72 -3.19
C GLY A 242 -16.06 -14.32 -3.01
N GLY A 243 -15.45 -13.30 -3.62
CA GLY A 243 -15.93 -11.91 -3.63
C GLY A 243 -14.81 -10.90 -3.45
N ILE A 244 -15.08 -9.62 -3.64
CA ILE A 244 -14.11 -8.56 -3.36
C ILE A 244 -14.06 -8.33 -1.85
N GLN A 245 -12.93 -8.65 -1.24
CA GLN A 245 -12.74 -8.49 0.19
C GLN A 245 -12.60 -7.00 0.59
N PRO A 246 -13.09 -6.64 1.78
CA PRO A 246 -12.81 -5.33 2.36
C PRO A 246 -11.34 -5.21 2.77
N GLU A 247 -10.97 -4.02 3.26
CA GLU A 247 -9.69 -3.84 3.92
C GLU A 247 -9.55 -4.78 5.13
N PRO A 248 -8.33 -5.26 5.43
CA PRO A 248 -8.07 -6.01 6.65
C PRO A 248 -8.50 -5.22 7.89
N GLN A 249 -9.21 -5.86 8.79
CA GLN A 249 -9.59 -5.29 10.08
C GLN A 249 -8.70 -5.85 11.17
N ILE A 250 -8.23 -4.99 12.06
CA ILE A 250 -7.36 -5.36 13.16
C ILE A 250 -8.11 -5.12 14.45
N THR A 251 -8.25 -6.15 15.26
CA THR A 251 -8.86 -6.06 16.58
C THR A 251 -7.81 -6.43 17.63
N PHE A 252 -7.65 -5.58 18.62
CA PHE A 252 -6.83 -5.87 19.81
C PHE A 252 -7.72 -6.49 20.88
N THR A 253 -7.30 -7.62 21.45
CA THR A 253 -8.00 -8.26 22.56
C THR A 253 -7.26 -8.00 23.86
N ASP A 254 -7.99 -7.81 24.97
CA ASP A 254 -7.43 -7.39 26.27
C ASP A 254 -6.51 -8.43 26.93
N ASP A 255 -6.53 -9.68 26.49
CA ASP A 255 -5.92 -10.78 27.24
C ASP A 255 -4.50 -11.15 26.82
N ASP A 256 -3.92 -10.64 25.74
CA ASP A 256 -2.52 -10.88 25.37
C ASP A 256 -2.02 -10.06 24.17
N HIS A 257 -2.53 -8.87 23.93
CA HIS A 257 -2.10 -8.03 22.80
C HIS A 257 -2.26 -8.74 21.43
N GLN A 258 -3.23 -9.63 21.32
CA GLN A 258 -3.47 -10.38 20.08
C GLN A 258 -4.15 -9.49 19.05
N VAL A 259 -3.48 -9.29 17.92
CA VAL A 259 -4.06 -8.66 16.75
C VAL A 259 -4.81 -9.74 15.96
N VAL A 260 -6.12 -9.69 15.96
CA VAL A 260 -6.94 -10.60 15.15
C VAL A 260 -7.31 -9.90 13.85
N ILE A 261 -6.87 -10.44 12.73
CA ILE A 261 -7.28 -9.97 11.41
C ILE A 261 -8.62 -10.61 11.08
N VAL A 262 -9.65 -9.79 10.97
CA VAL A 262 -10.97 -10.25 10.53
C VAL A 262 -11.10 -9.93 9.04
N ALA A 263 -10.66 -10.83 8.17
CA ALA A 263 -11.28 -10.95 6.87
C ALA A 263 -12.69 -11.54 7.10
N LEU A 264 -13.68 -11.24 6.26
CA LEU A 264 -15.09 -11.66 6.44
C LEU A 264 -15.30 -13.19 6.46
N GLU A 265 -14.33 -13.97 6.82
CA GLU A 265 -14.44 -15.40 7.03
C GLU A 265 -14.95 -15.70 8.43
N LYS A 266 -16.00 -16.48 8.49
CA LYS A 266 -16.55 -17.09 9.69
C LYS A 266 -15.67 -18.27 10.11
N SER A 267 -14.37 -18.04 10.24
CA SER A 267 -13.42 -19.07 10.65
C SER A 267 -12.83 -18.69 11.99
N SER A 268 -12.96 -19.61 12.92
CA SER A 268 -12.42 -19.52 14.26
C SER A 268 -10.89 -19.55 14.33
N ASP A 269 -10.20 -19.59 13.17
CA ASP A 269 -8.74 -19.63 13.15
C ASP A 269 -8.20 -19.23 11.77
N THR A 270 -7.92 -17.96 11.57
CA THR A 270 -7.23 -17.52 10.35
C THR A 270 -5.74 -17.85 10.35
N GLY A 271 -5.19 -18.27 11.49
CA GLY A 271 -3.77 -18.63 11.63
C GLY A 271 -2.76 -17.54 11.27
N LEU A 272 -3.25 -16.34 10.93
CA LEU A 272 -2.40 -15.26 10.39
C LEU A 272 -1.71 -14.43 11.46
N TYR A 273 -2.21 -14.43 12.68
CA TYR A 273 -1.53 -13.78 13.80
C TYR A 273 -1.90 -14.42 15.14
N ASN A 274 -0.92 -14.95 15.83
CA ASN A 274 -0.94 -15.32 17.24
C ASN A 274 0.44 -14.94 17.81
N PRO A 275 0.60 -13.99 18.74
CA PRO A 275 1.86 -13.46 19.22
C PRO A 275 2.80 -14.49 19.83
#